data_28fea5e76a1cb445ed704ef2cb4190f3
#
_entry.id   28fea5e76a1cb445ed704ef2cb4190f3
#
_cell.length_a   1.000
_cell.length_b   1.000
_cell.length_c   1.000
_cell.angle_alpha   90.00
_cell.angle_beta   90.00
_cell.angle_gamma   90.00
#
_symmetry.space_group_name_H-M   'P 1'
#
loop_
_entity.id
_entity.type
_entity.pdbx_description
1 polymer ?
#
loop_
_entity_poly.entity_id
_entity_poly.type
_entity_poly.pdbx_seq_one_letter_code
_entity_poly.pdbx_strand_id
1 'polypeptide(L)'
;MVLEFNPVGHEYRADGVKIPSVTQIVSAIYGAFPSIDPEPADRGTYIHELCFEYLRTGSYTTDDIECLRYLQAFMKWVCEREILLPAPELIGKRILYRGYAGTPDIVGDSTIIDIKTGIEQPQRDHMQLIGYQAGNKKILTENLYLRPNGTYEIKRRKYNKQLWRIFQAQAMILNHTRRY
;
A
#
# COMPACT_ATOMS: atom_id res chain seq x y z
N MET A 1 5.32 -9.87 20.43
CA MET A 1 4.13 -9.93 19.55
C MET A 1 4.61 -10.36 18.18
N VAL A 2 4.15 -11.53 17.72
CA VAL A 2 4.54 -12.11 16.43
C VAL A 2 3.45 -11.78 15.42
N LEU A 3 3.85 -11.18 14.27
CA LEU A 3 2.95 -10.91 13.15
C LEU A 3 3.09 -12.02 12.11
N GLU A 4 2.01 -12.71 11.85
CA GLU A 4 1.87 -13.71 10.80
C GLU A 4 1.04 -13.14 9.64
N PHE A 5 1.37 -13.55 8.43
CA PHE A 5 0.63 -13.17 7.23
C PHE A 5 0.38 -14.39 6.34
N ASN A 6 -0.87 -14.62 6.03
CA ASN A 6 -1.28 -15.60 5.04
C ASN A 6 -1.63 -14.88 3.72
N PRO A 7 -0.88 -15.12 2.64
CA PRO A 7 -1.14 -14.49 1.34
C PRO A 7 -2.46 -14.97 0.73
N VAL A 8 -2.87 -16.22 1.01
CA VAL A 8 -4.18 -16.75 0.61
C VAL A 8 -5.24 -16.11 1.48
N GLY A 9 -6.01 -15.18 0.90
CA GLY A 9 -7.03 -14.41 1.62
C GLY A 9 -6.52 -13.12 2.27
N HIS A 10 -5.25 -12.77 2.11
CA HIS A 10 -4.64 -11.54 2.62
C HIS A 10 -4.91 -11.30 4.12
N GLU A 11 -4.64 -12.34 4.94
CA GLU A 11 -4.96 -12.35 6.36
C GLU A 11 -3.74 -12.05 7.23
N TYR A 12 -3.93 -11.19 8.23
CA TYR A 12 -2.93 -10.93 9.27
C TYR A 12 -3.38 -11.53 10.61
N ARG A 13 -2.40 -12.08 11.35
CA ARG A 13 -2.58 -12.54 12.73
C ARG A 13 -1.51 -11.95 13.63
N ALA A 14 -1.89 -11.53 14.81
CA ALA A 14 -0.99 -11.09 15.87
C ALA A 14 -1.12 -12.06 17.03
N ASP A 15 -0.03 -12.78 17.38
CA ASP A 15 -0.02 -13.85 18.37
C ASP A 15 -1.16 -14.86 18.16
N GLY A 16 -1.36 -15.30 16.89
CA GLY A 16 -2.41 -16.24 16.48
C GLY A 16 -3.82 -15.65 16.35
N VAL A 17 -4.06 -14.42 16.81
CA VAL A 17 -5.38 -13.76 16.72
C VAL A 17 -5.50 -13.00 15.41
N LYS A 18 -6.55 -13.25 14.63
CA LYS A 18 -6.84 -12.54 13.37
C LYS A 18 -7.13 -11.07 13.65
N ILE A 19 -6.41 -10.19 12.96
CA ILE A 19 -6.58 -8.73 13.04
C ILE A 19 -6.92 -8.14 11.66
N PRO A 20 -7.64 -6.99 11.58
CA PRO A 20 -7.94 -6.36 10.30
C PRO A 20 -6.69 -5.80 9.64
N SER A 21 -6.68 -5.82 8.30
CA SER A 21 -5.71 -5.07 7.50
C SER A 21 -6.14 -3.62 7.30
N VAL A 22 -5.18 -2.74 6.97
CA VAL A 22 -5.47 -1.37 6.53
C VAL A 22 -6.49 -1.37 5.39
N THR A 23 -6.31 -2.23 4.38
CA THR A 23 -7.22 -2.33 3.23
C THR A 23 -8.63 -2.76 3.63
N GLN A 24 -8.77 -3.70 4.57
CA GLN A 24 -10.08 -4.12 5.09
C GLN A 24 -10.78 -3.00 5.84
N ILE A 25 -10.03 -2.21 6.64
CA ILE A 25 -10.59 -1.06 7.36
C ILE A 25 -11.07 0.01 6.36
N VAL A 26 -10.26 0.33 5.35
CA VAL A 26 -10.61 1.27 4.29
C VAL A 26 -11.85 0.80 3.50
N SER A 27 -11.91 -0.49 3.17
CA SER A 27 -13.07 -1.07 2.49
C SER A 27 -14.35 -1.05 3.34
N ALA A 28 -14.22 -1.16 4.65
CA ALA A 28 -15.38 -1.04 5.55
C ALA A 28 -15.90 0.41 5.66
N ILE A 29 -15.05 1.42 5.40
CA ILE A 29 -15.44 2.84 5.39
C ILE A 29 -16.09 3.24 4.06
N TYR A 30 -15.51 2.81 2.93
CA TYR A 30 -15.88 3.28 1.59
C TYR A 30 -16.60 2.24 0.72
N GLY A 31 -16.87 1.07 1.24
CA GLY A 31 -17.35 -0.10 0.49
C GLY A 31 -16.20 -0.93 -0.10
N ALA A 32 -16.53 -2.10 -0.62
CA ALA A 32 -15.55 -2.91 -1.35
C ALA A 32 -15.04 -2.17 -2.60
N PHE A 33 -13.84 -2.50 -3.06
CA PHE A 33 -13.41 -2.04 -4.38
C PHE A 33 -14.39 -2.58 -5.42
N PRO A 34 -14.88 -1.76 -6.33
CA PRO A 34 -15.67 -2.25 -7.43
C PRO A 34 -14.77 -3.12 -8.32
N SER A 35 -14.68 -4.40 -7.99
CA SER A 35 -14.02 -5.39 -8.82
C SER A 35 -15.07 -5.98 -9.74
N ILE A 36 -15.24 -5.38 -10.90
CA ILE A 36 -16.07 -5.94 -11.96
C ILE A 36 -15.28 -7.00 -12.73
N ASP A 37 -13.94 -6.91 -12.69
CA ASP A 37 -13.03 -7.78 -13.41
C ASP A 37 -11.81 -8.10 -12.53
N PRO A 38 -11.43 -9.38 -12.32
CA PRO A 38 -10.22 -9.74 -11.58
C PRO A 38 -8.92 -9.35 -12.32
N GLU A 39 -8.92 -9.31 -13.64
CA GLU A 39 -7.73 -9.03 -14.45
C GLU A 39 -7.00 -7.73 -14.08
N PRO A 40 -7.67 -6.58 -13.85
CA PRO A 40 -6.97 -5.37 -13.40
C PRO A 40 -6.33 -5.48 -12.01
N ALA A 41 -6.91 -6.28 -11.11
CA ALA A 41 -6.36 -6.49 -9.77
C ALA A 41 -5.10 -7.37 -9.82
N ASP A 42 -5.12 -8.44 -10.61
CA ASP A 42 -3.98 -9.34 -10.82
C ASP A 42 -2.85 -8.60 -11.52
N ARG A 43 -3.15 -7.80 -12.54
CA ARG A 43 -2.18 -6.95 -13.22
C ARG A 43 -1.55 -5.94 -12.25
N GLY A 44 -2.36 -5.30 -11.40
CA GLY A 44 -1.86 -4.38 -10.38
C GLY A 44 -0.86 -5.05 -9.45
N THR A 45 -1.17 -6.24 -8.95
CA THR A 45 -0.29 -7.04 -8.11
C THR A 45 1.02 -7.37 -8.81
N TYR A 46 0.95 -7.81 -10.07
CA TYR A 46 2.13 -8.13 -10.86
C TYR A 46 3.03 -6.91 -11.10
N ILE A 47 2.45 -5.74 -11.37
CA ILE A 47 3.23 -4.49 -11.52
C ILE A 47 3.96 -4.12 -10.21
N HIS A 48 3.31 -4.29 -9.04
CA HIS A 48 3.97 -4.08 -7.75
C HIS A 48 5.17 -5.02 -7.56
N GLU A 49 5.02 -6.30 -7.92
CA GLU A 49 6.10 -7.29 -7.84
C GLU A 49 7.28 -6.89 -8.75
N LEU A 50 7.03 -6.46 -9.99
CA LEU A 50 8.05 -5.95 -10.90
C LEU A 50 8.78 -4.72 -10.35
N CYS A 51 8.04 -3.78 -9.75
CA CYS A 51 8.64 -2.61 -9.09
C CYS A 51 9.53 -3.02 -7.91
N PHE A 52 9.09 -4.00 -7.13
CA PHE A 52 9.84 -4.52 -5.98
C PHE A 52 11.09 -5.31 -6.42
N GLU A 53 10.98 -6.11 -7.48
CA GLU A 53 12.12 -6.80 -8.07
C GLU A 53 13.18 -5.79 -8.53
N TYR A 54 12.76 -4.78 -9.29
CA TYR A 54 13.66 -3.72 -9.76
C TYR A 54 14.35 -2.99 -8.58
N LEU A 55 13.63 -2.64 -7.52
CA LEU A 55 14.22 -1.99 -6.35
C LEU A 55 15.24 -2.87 -5.63
N ARG A 56 15.04 -4.20 -5.60
CA ARG A 56 15.91 -5.13 -4.89
C ARG A 56 17.15 -5.54 -5.68
N THR A 57 17.02 -5.65 -7.00
CA THR A 57 18.03 -6.28 -7.86
C THR A 57 18.65 -5.34 -8.91
N GLY A 58 18.00 -4.19 -9.18
CA GLY A 58 18.33 -3.31 -10.29
C GLY A 58 17.93 -3.89 -11.65
N SER A 59 17.25 -5.02 -11.70
CA SER A 59 16.82 -5.73 -12.91
C SER A 59 15.36 -6.13 -12.81
N TYR A 60 14.80 -6.58 -13.92
CA TYR A 60 13.43 -7.09 -14.01
C TYR A 60 13.30 -8.07 -15.16
N THR A 61 12.29 -8.93 -15.12
CA THR A 61 11.97 -9.85 -16.22
C THR A 61 10.46 -9.81 -16.46
N THR A 62 10.05 -9.32 -17.64
CA THR A 62 8.66 -9.38 -18.11
C THR A 62 8.57 -9.30 -19.62
N ASP A 63 7.68 -10.11 -20.21
CA ASP A 63 7.33 -10.07 -21.62
C ASP A 63 6.02 -9.28 -21.85
N ASP A 64 5.35 -8.86 -20.77
CA ASP A 64 4.12 -8.08 -20.81
C ASP A 64 4.42 -6.60 -21.11
N ILE A 65 4.13 -6.20 -22.34
CA ILE A 65 4.37 -4.82 -22.84
C ILE A 65 3.55 -3.79 -22.07
N GLU A 66 2.35 -4.13 -21.62
CA GLU A 66 1.52 -3.21 -20.85
C GLU A 66 2.13 -3.00 -19.45
N CYS A 67 2.49 -4.07 -18.76
CA CYS A 67 3.14 -4.00 -17.45
C CYS A 67 4.50 -3.31 -17.53
N LEU A 68 5.25 -3.51 -18.62
CA LEU A 68 6.52 -2.82 -18.85
C LEU A 68 6.38 -1.29 -18.88
N ARG A 69 5.30 -0.75 -19.42
CA ARG A 69 5.06 0.71 -19.44
C ARG A 69 4.88 1.28 -18.03
N TYR A 70 4.17 0.58 -17.15
CA TYR A 70 4.06 0.97 -15.74
C TYR A 70 5.42 0.90 -15.04
N LEU A 71 6.19 -0.15 -15.29
CA LEU A 71 7.53 -0.28 -14.74
C LEU A 71 8.47 0.84 -15.27
N GLN A 72 8.39 1.23 -16.53
CA GLN A 72 9.13 2.37 -17.06
C GLN A 72 8.79 3.69 -16.35
N ALA A 73 7.49 3.92 -16.03
CA ALA A 73 7.08 5.06 -15.24
C ALA A 73 7.71 5.03 -13.83
N PHE A 74 7.77 3.85 -13.22
CA PHE A 74 8.40 3.64 -11.92
C PHE A 74 9.91 3.87 -11.96
N MET A 75 10.62 3.31 -12.95
CA MET A 75 12.05 3.50 -13.13
C MET A 75 12.39 4.98 -13.33
N LYS A 76 11.59 5.69 -14.13
CA LYS A 76 11.73 7.14 -14.32
C LYS A 76 11.61 7.89 -13.00
N TRP A 77 10.60 7.55 -12.18
CA TRP A 77 10.42 8.12 -10.85
C TRP A 77 11.62 7.87 -9.94
N VAL A 78 12.16 6.64 -9.92
CA VAL A 78 13.36 6.27 -9.15
C VAL A 78 14.57 7.12 -9.58
N CYS A 79 14.82 7.23 -10.87
CA CYS A 79 15.94 7.99 -11.42
C CYS A 79 15.81 9.50 -11.13
N GLU A 80 14.64 10.09 -11.35
CA GLU A 80 14.44 11.54 -11.21
C GLU A 80 14.50 12.02 -9.76
N ARG A 81 14.28 11.13 -8.81
CA ARG A 81 14.30 11.49 -7.38
C ARG A 81 15.64 11.30 -6.70
N GLU A 82 16.66 10.77 -7.41
CA GLU A 82 17.94 10.40 -6.79
C GLU A 82 17.71 9.63 -5.47
N ILE A 83 16.66 8.78 -5.45
CA ILE A 83 16.31 8.08 -4.24
C ILE A 83 17.46 7.14 -3.92
N LEU A 84 18.06 7.35 -2.77
CA LEU A 84 18.75 6.25 -2.09
C LEU A 84 17.72 5.14 -1.97
N LEU A 85 17.90 4.08 -2.77
CA LEU A 85 16.97 2.97 -2.80
C LEU A 85 16.76 2.49 -1.37
N PRO A 86 15.50 2.32 -0.94
CA PRO A 86 15.24 1.82 0.41
C PRO A 86 15.93 0.48 0.57
N ALA A 87 16.40 0.21 1.77
CA ALA A 87 16.95 -1.10 2.08
C ALA A 87 15.91 -2.18 1.69
N PRO A 88 16.31 -3.29 1.05
CA PRO A 88 15.38 -4.29 0.52
C PRO A 88 14.32 -4.77 1.50
N GLU A 89 14.63 -4.81 2.79
CA GLU A 89 13.71 -5.17 3.87
C GLU A 89 12.59 -4.14 4.13
N LEU A 90 12.70 -2.94 3.58
CA LEU A 90 11.68 -1.88 3.69
C LEU A 90 10.68 -1.91 2.53
N ILE A 91 10.93 -2.74 1.51
CA ILE A 91 10.05 -2.91 0.34
C ILE A 91 9.03 -3.99 0.66
N GLY A 92 7.73 -3.65 0.60
CA GLY A 92 6.64 -4.56 0.97
C GLY A 92 6.70 -4.99 2.44
N LYS A 93 7.21 -4.12 3.32
CA LYS A 93 7.37 -4.41 4.73
C LYS A 93 6.02 -4.52 5.43
N ARG A 94 5.79 -5.66 6.08
CA ARG A 94 4.61 -5.85 6.92
C ARG A 94 4.78 -5.15 8.25
N ILE A 95 3.84 -4.30 8.60
CA ILE A 95 3.87 -3.49 9.81
C ILE A 95 2.67 -3.83 10.68
N LEU A 96 2.94 -4.15 11.94
CA LEU A 96 1.93 -4.33 12.97
C LEU A 96 1.71 -3.01 13.69
N TYR A 97 0.46 -2.59 13.71
CA TYR A 97 -0.01 -1.45 14.47
C TYR A 97 -0.86 -1.92 15.66
N ARG A 98 -1.28 -0.99 16.50
CA ARG A 98 -2.16 -1.32 17.63
C ARG A 98 -3.53 -1.79 17.12
N GLY A 99 -3.72 -3.11 17.06
CA GLY A 99 -4.97 -3.77 16.69
C GLY A 99 -5.26 -3.89 15.19
N TYR A 100 -4.30 -3.61 14.31
CA TYR A 100 -4.39 -3.86 12.87
C TYR A 100 -3.01 -3.98 12.24
N ALA A 101 -2.94 -4.45 11.02
CA ALA A 101 -1.69 -4.57 10.27
C ALA A 101 -1.83 -4.04 8.84
N GLY A 102 -0.69 -3.86 8.16
CA GLY A 102 -0.65 -3.46 6.76
C GLY A 102 0.71 -3.68 6.14
N THR A 103 0.74 -3.66 4.81
CA THR A 103 1.96 -3.76 4.02
C THR A 103 2.02 -2.56 3.08
N PRO A 104 2.61 -1.43 3.52
CA PRO A 104 2.94 -0.34 2.60
C PRO A 104 3.95 -0.82 1.57
N ASP A 105 3.89 -0.27 0.35
CA ASP A 105 4.78 -0.69 -0.73
C ASP A 105 6.24 -0.34 -0.44
N ILE A 106 6.51 0.89 -0.01
CA ILE A 106 7.86 1.34 0.33
C ILE A 106 7.82 2.13 1.65
N VAL A 107 8.70 1.77 2.56
CA VAL A 107 8.87 2.43 3.85
C VAL A 107 10.28 3.00 3.93
N GLY A 108 10.41 4.32 3.94
CA GLY A 108 11.67 5.00 4.24
C GLY A 108 11.69 5.51 5.68
N ASP A 109 12.76 6.17 6.09
CA ASP A 109 12.95 6.68 7.46
C ASP A 109 11.84 7.65 7.90
N SER A 110 11.37 8.47 6.99
CA SER A 110 10.35 9.50 7.24
C SER A 110 9.24 9.53 6.20
N THR A 111 9.20 8.56 5.29
CA THR A 111 8.27 8.56 4.16
C THR A 111 7.67 7.17 3.96
N ILE A 112 6.37 7.13 3.70
CA ILE A 112 5.66 5.94 3.24
C ILE A 112 5.12 6.24 1.84
N ILE A 113 5.39 5.33 0.91
CA ILE A 113 4.93 5.43 -0.47
C ILE A 113 4.04 4.22 -0.77
N ASP A 114 2.92 4.50 -1.41
CA ASP A 114 1.94 3.52 -1.82
C ASP A 114 1.73 3.67 -3.34
N ILE A 115 2.08 2.63 -4.08
CA ILE A 115 2.04 2.59 -5.55
C ILE A 115 0.61 2.32 -6.00
N LYS A 116 0.18 3.01 -7.03
CA LYS A 116 -1.14 2.88 -7.63
C LYS A 116 -1.03 2.74 -9.15
N THR A 117 -1.71 1.75 -9.70
CA THR A 117 -1.77 1.47 -11.14
C THR A 117 -3.16 1.70 -11.73
N GLY A 118 -4.15 1.88 -10.88
CA GLY A 118 -5.55 2.10 -11.26
C GLY A 118 -5.97 3.56 -11.32
N ILE A 119 -7.27 3.75 -11.40
CA ILE A 119 -7.91 5.08 -11.36
C ILE A 119 -7.76 5.66 -9.96
N GLU A 120 -7.42 6.95 -9.88
CA GLU A 120 -7.29 7.67 -8.63
C GLU A 120 -8.62 7.66 -7.85
N GLN A 121 -8.55 7.27 -6.57
CA GLN A 121 -9.64 7.33 -5.60
C GLN A 121 -9.22 8.20 -4.40
N PRO A 122 -9.22 9.54 -4.53
CA PRO A 122 -8.48 10.44 -3.64
C PRO A 122 -8.77 10.25 -2.15
N GLN A 123 -10.03 10.02 -1.78
CA GLN A 123 -10.44 9.85 -0.39
C GLN A 123 -9.99 8.50 0.17
N ARG A 124 -10.15 7.44 -0.61
CA ARG A 124 -9.77 6.07 -0.26
C ARG A 124 -8.26 5.92 -0.16
N ASP A 125 -7.54 6.42 -1.17
CA ASP A 125 -6.08 6.38 -1.24
C ASP A 125 -5.45 7.17 -0.07
N HIS A 126 -6.03 8.33 0.27
CA HIS A 126 -5.61 9.10 1.43
C HIS A 126 -5.89 8.35 2.75
N MET A 127 -7.07 7.71 2.90
CA MET A 127 -7.40 6.94 4.09
C MET A 127 -6.46 5.75 4.30
N GLN A 128 -6.03 5.10 3.24
CA GLN A 128 -5.05 4.02 3.29
C GLN A 128 -3.71 4.52 3.85
N LEU A 129 -3.21 5.65 3.35
CA LEU A 129 -1.99 6.28 3.87
C LEU A 129 -2.14 6.74 5.32
N ILE A 130 -3.30 7.24 5.73
CA ILE A 130 -3.60 7.57 7.14
C ILE A 130 -3.47 6.32 8.03
N GLY A 131 -3.93 5.17 7.57
CA GLY A 131 -3.74 3.89 8.25
C GLY A 131 -2.27 3.53 8.40
N TYR A 132 -1.49 3.69 7.35
CA TYR A 132 -0.04 3.43 7.38
C TYR A 132 0.74 4.41 8.25
N GLN A 133 0.32 5.69 8.34
CA GLN A 133 0.93 6.65 9.25
C GLN A 133 0.74 6.31 10.73
N ALA A 134 -0.30 5.54 11.09
CA ALA A 134 -0.60 5.13 12.46
C ALA A 134 -0.59 6.26 13.50
N GLY A 135 -1.05 7.44 13.09
CA GLY A 135 -1.05 8.65 13.94
C GLY A 135 0.27 9.41 14.01
N ASN A 136 1.33 8.92 13.37
CA ASN A 136 2.62 9.61 13.34
C ASN A 136 2.63 10.75 12.31
N LYS A 137 2.46 11.98 12.77
CA LYS A 137 2.42 13.19 11.94
C LYS A 137 3.75 13.55 11.26
N LYS A 138 4.86 12.96 11.70
CA LYS A 138 6.19 13.21 11.14
C LYS A 138 6.45 12.41 9.87
N ILE A 139 5.69 11.35 9.65
CA ILE A 139 5.81 10.53 8.45
C ILE A 139 5.11 11.24 7.28
N LEU A 140 5.87 11.52 6.24
CA LEU A 140 5.33 11.96 4.95
C LEU A 140 4.69 10.78 4.23
N THR A 141 3.58 11.02 3.56
CA THR A 141 2.93 9.96 2.79
C THR A 141 2.64 10.41 1.37
N GLU A 142 2.89 9.51 0.42
CA GLU A 142 2.71 9.76 -1.00
C GLU A 142 2.00 8.58 -1.67
N ASN A 143 1.01 8.88 -2.51
CA ASN A 143 0.56 7.94 -3.53
C ASN A 143 1.38 8.19 -4.79
N LEU A 144 2.00 7.15 -5.32
CA LEU A 144 2.71 7.14 -6.59
C LEU A 144 1.82 6.48 -7.65
N TYR A 145 1.19 7.27 -8.47
CA TYR A 145 0.34 6.79 -9.57
C TYR A 145 1.20 6.52 -10.80
N LEU A 146 1.34 5.26 -11.16
CA LEU A 146 1.95 4.85 -12.42
C LEU A 146 0.89 4.82 -13.52
N ARG A 147 1.24 5.24 -14.72
CA ARG A 147 0.31 5.34 -15.86
C ARG A 147 0.74 4.44 -17.03
N PRO A 148 -0.22 3.92 -17.81
CA PRO A 148 0.08 3.01 -18.93
C PRO A 148 0.79 3.68 -20.11
N ASN A 149 0.94 5.00 -20.07
CA ASN A 149 1.73 5.76 -21.05
C ASN A 149 3.19 5.97 -20.65
N GLY A 150 3.68 5.30 -19.60
CA GLY A 150 5.06 5.45 -19.11
C GLY A 150 5.31 6.71 -18.30
N THR A 151 4.27 7.41 -17.86
CA THR A 151 4.39 8.57 -16.95
C THR A 151 3.95 8.23 -15.54
N TYR A 152 4.31 9.08 -14.58
CA TYR A 152 3.86 8.95 -13.20
C TYR A 152 3.37 10.28 -12.65
N GLU A 153 2.60 10.20 -11.59
CA GLU A 153 2.12 11.35 -10.82
C GLU A 153 2.27 11.08 -9.32
N ILE A 154 2.65 12.09 -8.55
CA ILE A 154 2.79 11.98 -7.10
C ILE A 154 1.74 12.83 -6.42
N LYS A 155 1.00 12.23 -5.50
CA LYS A 155 0.06 12.93 -4.62
C LYS A 155 0.57 12.84 -3.18
N ARG A 156 1.15 13.93 -2.69
CA ARG A 156 1.50 14.08 -1.27
C ARG A 156 0.26 14.24 -0.42
N ARG A 157 0.15 13.44 0.63
CA ARG A 157 -0.99 13.47 1.54
C ARG A 157 -0.53 13.93 2.94
N LYS A 158 -1.15 14.99 3.41
CA LYS A 158 -0.88 15.49 4.77
C LYS A 158 -1.65 14.67 5.79
N TYR A 159 -1.07 14.50 6.98
CA TYR A 159 -1.78 13.92 8.09
C TYR A 159 -3.08 14.68 8.38
N ASN A 160 -4.17 13.93 8.51
CA ASN A 160 -5.49 14.47 8.86
C ASN A 160 -6.00 13.79 10.14
N LYS A 161 -6.10 14.56 11.23
CA LYS A 161 -6.52 14.05 12.54
C LYS A 161 -7.97 13.50 12.52
N GLN A 162 -8.85 14.08 11.71
CA GLN A 162 -10.24 13.63 11.60
C GLN A 162 -10.31 12.28 10.88
N LEU A 163 -9.61 12.15 9.76
CA LEU A 163 -9.52 10.87 9.04
C LEU A 163 -8.88 9.79 9.93
N TRP A 164 -7.85 10.13 10.68
CA TRP A 164 -7.24 9.20 11.64
C TRP A 164 -8.23 8.71 12.69
N ARG A 165 -9.07 9.58 13.24
CA ARG A 165 -10.12 9.20 14.21
C ARG A 165 -11.16 8.26 13.60
N ILE A 166 -11.59 8.54 12.36
CA ILE A 166 -12.52 7.68 11.61
C ILE A 166 -11.89 6.30 11.39
N PHE A 167 -10.64 6.27 10.93
CA PHE A 167 -9.89 5.02 10.72
C PHE A 167 -9.80 4.19 12.01
N GLN A 168 -9.42 4.82 13.14
CA GLN A 168 -9.33 4.15 14.42
C GLN A 168 -10.68 3.59 14.89
N ALA A 169 -11.76 4.37 14.78
CA ALA A 169 -13.09 3.91 15.15
C ALA A 169 -13.50 2.66 14.36
N GLN A 170 -13.27 2.66 13.04
CA GLN A 170 -13.58 1.52 12.20
C GLN A 170 -12.70 0.30 12.51
N ALA A 171 -11.41 0.51 12.80
CA ALA A 171 -10.52 -0.56 13.23
C ALA A 171 -11.01 -1.23 14.55
N MET A 172 -11.49 -0.42 15.49
CA MET A 172 -12.06 -0.92 16.76
C MET A 172 -13.34 -1.74 16.53
N ILE A 173 -14.24 -1.26 15.67
CA ILE A 173 -15.46 -1.99 15.29
C ILE A 173 -15.12 -3.35 14.70
N LEU A 174 -14.23 -3.41 13.72
CA LEU A 174 -13.83 -4.67 13.08
C LEU A 174 -13.14 -5.64 14.04
N ASN A 175 -12.37 -5.15 15.00
CA ASN A 175 -11.78 -6.00 16.03
C ASN A 175 -12.83 -6.55 17.02
N HIS A 176 -13.87 -5.76 17.33
CA HIS A 176 -14.94 -6.19 18.22
C HIS A 176 -15.80 -7.27 17.57
N THR A 177 -16.24 -7.06 16.33
CA THR A 177 -17.11 -7.99 15.60
C THR A 177 -16.45 -9.34 15.26
N ARG A 178 -15.13 -9.43 15.34
CA ARG A 178 -14.37 -10.68 15.09
C ARG A 178 -14.18 -11.56 16.33
N ARG A 179 -14.55 -11.05 17.51
CA ARG A 179 -14.42 -11.78 18.77
C ARG A 179 -15.69 -12.59 19.11
N TYR A 180 -16.73 -12.43 18.33
CA TYR A 180 -18.02 -13.13 18.43
C TYR A 180 -18.32 -13.84 17.10
#